data_936dec683e87eaa45691d40f10120c05
#
_entry.id   936dec683e87eaa45691d40f10120c05
#
_cell.length_a   1.000
_cell.length_b   1.000
_cell.length_c   1.000
_cell.angle_alpha   90.00
_cell.angle_beta   90.00
_cell.angle_gamma   90.00
#
_symmetry.space_group_name_H-M   'P 1'
#
loop_
_entity.id
_entity.type
_entity.pdbx_description
1 polymer ?
#
loop_
_entity_poly.entity_id
_entity_poly.type
_entity_poly.pdbx_seq_one_letter_code
_entity_poly.pdbx_strand_id
1 'polypeptide(L)'
;MKAISELVSEFLGEQDVNLLSRGTYKCAINQFLIWVIVSKLDFWKIKKFNIIQYKDHLLKSGKSLYTVDLYMTVVRKLFQWLEDRGLTTNVASGVRSPKKRNDFRKGYLKIEQVKKLLDSIDQGSIIGKRDFAMISLMVRAGFRRVEICRMTVGDVRNEEQITIRLQRKGHLEKDVEIGITSKMLEAIHDYIVCRGDITESDYLFVSHARGYKEAKLNPVMVSRIVKRRLREIGLDSKFLTCHSLRHTAAILSLKAGATIYDVQQMLGHVSIETTKIYLRAIEEETRINNRAVHTLDELF
;
A
#
# COMPACT_ATOMS: atom_id res chain seq x y z
N MET A 1 27.03 30.53 -9.27
CA MET A 1 26.48 29.48 -8.39
C MET A 1 25.22 28.96 -9.05
N LYS A 2 25.09 27.64 -9.29
CA LYS A 2 23.88 27.06 -9.91
C LYS A 2 22.64 27.43 -9.06
N ALA A 3 21.48 27.62 -9.74
CA ALA A 3 20.24 27.83 -9.02
C ALA A 3 19.85 26.58 -8.20
N ILE A 4 19.23 26.76 -7.03
CA ILE A 4 18.82 25.64 -6.17
C ILE A 4 17.90 24.67 -6.92
N SER A 5 17.06 25.18 -7.84
CA SER A 5 16.20 24.35 -8.70
C SER A 5 16.96 23.40 -9.62
N GLU A 6 18.10 23.84 -10.17
CA GLU A 6 18.99 23.04 -11.00
C GLU A 6 19.64 21.94 -10.18
N LEU A 7 20.20 22.27 -9.00
CA LEU A 7 20.79 21.31 -8.09
C LEU A 7 19.79 20.24 -7.62
N VAL A 8 18.55 20.63 -7.34
CA VAL A 8 17.49 19.67 -7.01
C VAL A 8 17.17 18.75 -8.17
N SER A 9 17.18 19.27 -9.40
CA SER A 9 16.96 18.45 -10.59
C SER A 9 18.08 17.44 -10.81
N GLU A 10 19.34 17.87 -10.64
CA GLU A 10 20.54 16.99 -10.68
C GLU A 10 20.45 15.92 -9.57
N PHE A 11 20.20 16.32 -8.34
CA PHE A 11 20.05 15.40 -7.23
C PHE A 11 18.98 14.32 -7.52
N LEU A 12 17.81 14.73 -8.01
CA LEU A 12 16.74 13.79 -8.33
C LEU A 12 17.09 12.88 -9.52
N GLY A 13 17.86 13.37 -10.49
CA GLY A 13 18.37 12.60 -11.63
C GLY A 13 19.30 11.48 -11.21
N GLU A 14 20.16 11.74 -10.23
CA GLU A 14 21.18 10.81 -9.75
C GLU A 14 20.66 9.81 -8.67
N GLN A 15 19.42 9.97 -8.21
CA GLN A 15 18.89 8.97 -7.27
C GLN A 15 18.55 7.67 -8.01
N ASP A 16 19.19 6.58 -7.61
CA ASP A 16 18.85 5.22 -8.05
C ASP A 16 17.56 4.75 -7.37
N VAL A 17 16.45 5.30 -7.83
CA VAL A 17 15.12 4.96 -7.34
C VAL A 17 14.12 4.96 -8.51
N ASN A 18 13.06 4.17 -8.40
CA ASN A 18 12.01 4.15 -9.40
C ASN A 18 11.27 5.52 -9.52
N LEU A 19 10.59 5.75 -10.63
CA LEU A 19 9.91 7.01 -10.96
C LEU A 19 8.93 7.48 -9.87
N LEU A 20 8.20 6.56 -9.23
CA LEU A 20 7.26 6.90 -8.15
C LEU A 20 7.98 7.39 -6.90
N SER A 21 9.08 6.75 -6.54
CA SER A 21 9.94 7.17 -5.43
C SER A 21 10.59 8.53 -5.73
N ARG A 22 11.04 8.75 -6.97
CA ARG A 22 11.58 10.05 -7.42
C ARG A 22 10.54 11.17 -7.30
N GLY A 23 9.28 10.91 -7.69
CA GLY A 23 8.17 11.85 -7.47
C GLY A 23 7.94 12.17 -5.99
N THR A 24 8.04 11.17 -5.12
CA THR A 24 7.94 11.35 -3.67
C THR A 24 9.08 12.19 -3.11
N TYR A 25 10.31 11.96 -3.58
CA TYR A 25 11.48 12.76 -3.19
C TYR A 25 11.32 14.22 -3.63
N LYS A 26 10.88 14.44 -4.88
CA LYS A 26 10.57 15.79 -5.39
C LYS A 26 9.56 16.52 -4.50
N CYS A 27 8.48 15.83 -4.11
CA CYS A 27 7.47 16.40 -3.20
C CYS A 27 8.09 16.78 -1.84
N ALA A 28 8.91 15.92 -1.24
CA ALA A 28 9.55 16.16 0.05
C ALA A 28 10.51 17.36 0.00
N ILE A 29 11.32 17.47 -1.08
CA ILE A 29 12.24 18.60 -1.27
C ILE A 29 11.47 19.89 -1.48
N ASN A 30 10.44 19.88 -2.32
CA ASN A 30 9.62 21.07 -2.56
C ASN A 30 9.00 21.59 -1.24
N GLN A 31 8.50 20.70 -0.38
CA GLN A 31 7.99 21.09 0.94
C GLN A 31 9.07 21.72 1.82
N PHE A 32 10.30 21.21 1.77
CA PHE A 32 11.42 21.78 2.49
C PHE A 32 11.79 23.16 1.95
N LEU A 33 11.90 23.33 0.64
CA LEU A 33 12.23 24.61 0.02
C LEU A 33 11.15 25.68 0.26
N ILE A 34 9.87 25.30 0.17
CA ILE A 34 8.76 26.20 0.53
C ILE A 34 8.91 26.67 1.98
N TRP A 35 9.20 25.76 2.91
CA TRP A 35 9.41 26.12 4.31
C TRP A 35 10.61 27.06 4.49
N VAL A 36 11.72 26.84 3.79
CA VAL A 36 12.91 27.71 3.82
C VAL A 36 12.52 29.13 3.37
N ILE A 37 11.78 29.26 2.25
CA ILE A 37 11.34 30.54 1.70
C ILE A 37 10.38 31.25 2.69
N VAL A 38 9.38 30.55 3.19
CA VAL A 38 8.39 31.11 4.14
C VAL A 38 9.04 31.54 5.44
N SER A 39 10.07 30.82 5.89
CA SER A 39 10.85 31.15 7.09
C SER A 39 11.89 32.24 6.84
N LYS A 40 11.97 32.79 5.61
CA LYS A 40 12.95 33.83 5.20
C LYS A 40 14.40 33.40 5.46
N LEU A 41 14.70 32.12 5.31
CA LEU A 41 16.05 31.56 5.50
C LEU A 41 16.83 31.59 4.19
N ASP A 42 18.12 31.90 4.28
CA ASP A 42 19.05 31.67 3.18
C ASP A 42 19.44 30.18 3.15
N PHE A 43 19.15 29.50 2.04
CA PHE A 43 19.40 28.05 1.89
C PHE A 43 20.87 27.67 2.19
N TRP A 44 21.81 28.52 1.79
CA TRP A 44 23.25 28.27 1.97
C TRP A 44 23.76 28.56 3.40
N LYS A 45 22.94 29.23 4.22
CA LYS A 45 23.25 29.55 5.63
C LYS A 45 22.45 28.70 6.61
N ILE A 46 21.73 27.68 6.12
CA ILE A 46 20.99 26.75 6.96
C ILE A 46 21.95 26.04 7.91
N LYS A 47 21.55 25.96 9.19
CA LYS A 47 22.28 25.26 10.26
C LYS A 47 21.45 24.08 10.76
N LYS A 48 22.07 23.15 11.48
CA LYS A 48 21.42 22.00 12.09
C LYS A 48 20.14 22.38 12.89
N PHE A 49 20.17 23.49 13.58
CA PHE A 49 19.02 24.03 14.31
C PHE A 49 17.80 24.26 13.38
N ASN A 50 18.01 24.81 12.19
CA ASN A 50 16.93 25.02 11.22
C ASN A 50 16.34 23.71 10.72
N ILE A 51 17.14 22.67 10.56
CA ILE A 51 16.63 21.33 10.20
C ILE A 51 15.75 20.74 11.31
N ILE A 52 16.10 20.98 12.59
CA ILE A 52 15.27 20.60 13.73
C ILE A 52 13.94 21.39 13.71
N GLN A 53 14.01 22.71 13.47
CA GLN A 53 12.81 23.55 13.33
C GLN A 53 11.90 23.08 12.19
N TYR A 54 12.46 22.68 11.05
CA TYR A 54 11.68 22.09 9.95
C TYR A 54 10.97 20.81 10.37
N LYS A 55 11.66 19.91 11.06
CA LYS A 55 11.03 18.69 11.62
C LYS A 55 9.87 19.04 12.55
N ASP A 56 10.05 19.98 13.44
CA ASP A 56 9.02 20.43 14.39
C ASP A 56 7.83 21.09 13.67
N HIS A 57 8.10 21.87 12.62
CA HIS A 57 7.08 22.42 11.74
C HIS A 57 6.25 21.31 11.08
N LEU A 58 6.87 20.26 10.55
CA LEU A 58 6.16 19.13 9.97
C LEU A 58 5.26 18.43 11.00
N LEU A 59 5.74 18.25 12.22
CA LEU A 59 4.96 17.64 13.30
C LEU A 59 3.77 18.53 13.70
N LYS A 60 3.98 19.83 13.88
CA LYS A 60 2.93 20.81 14.21
C LYS A 60 1.88 20.94 13.09
N SER A 61 2.27 20.75 11.82
CA SER A 61 1.36 20.77 10.68
C SER A 61 0.48 19.51 10.55
N GLY A 62 0.50 18.60 11.53
CA GLY A 62 -0.33 17.39 11.55
C GLY A 62 0.14 16.29 10.61
N LYS A 63 1.35 16.36 10.07
CA LYS A 63 1.92 15.27 9.24
C LYS A 63 2.13 14.01 10.06
N SER A 64 1.85 12.85 9.48
CA SER A 64 2.10 11.57 10.13
C SER A 64 3.60 11.37 10.41
N LEU A 65 3.95 10.65 11.48
CA LEU A 65 5.35 10.34 11.82
C LEU A 65 6.10 9.66 10.65
N TYR A 66 5.39 8.85 9.85
CA TYR A 66 5.94 8.23 8.65
C TYR A 66 6.26 9.26 7.55
N THR A 67 5.38 10.25 7.36
CA THR A 67 5.60 11.34 6.40
C THR A 67 6.76 12.22 6.84
N VAL A 68 6.82 12.55 8.14
CA VAL A 68 7.93 13.33 8.71
C VAL A 68 9.26 12.60 8.53
N ASP A 69 9.31 11.31 8.87
CA ASP A 69 10.53 10.50 8.68
C ASP A 69 10.97 10.42 7.21
N LEU A 70 10.03 10.23 6.29
CA LEU A 70 10.31 10.22 4.87
C LEU A 70 10.90 11.56 4.41
N TYR A 71 10.27 12.68 4.79
CA TYR A 71 10.74 14.01 4.41
C TYR A 71 12.13 14.31 5.00
N MET A 72 12.33 13.97 6.27
CA MET A 72 13.64 14.11 6.92
C MET A 72 14.71 13.23 6.28
N THR A 73 14.35 12.03 5.82
CA THR A 73 15.25 11.14 5.09
C THR A 73 15.68 11.74 3.76
N VAL A 74 14.76 12.32 3.02
CA VAL A 74 15.07 12.98 1.73
C VAL A 74 15.92 14.22 1.94
N VAL A 75 15.64 15.03 2.95
CA VAL A 75 16.46 16.22 3.31
C VAL A 75 17.87 15.81 3.69
N ARG A 76 18.05 14.74 4.51
CA ARG A 76 19.39 14.21 4.83
C ARG A 76 20.15 13.76 3.59
N LYS A 77 19.48 13.07 2.66
CA LYS A 77 20.10 12.66 1.38
C LYS A 77 20.50 13.85 0.51
N LEU A 78 19.65 14.89 0.47
CA LEU A 78 19.97 16.10 -0.27
C LEU A 78 21.24 16.79 0.30
N PHE A 79 21.31 16.99 1.62
CA PHE A 79 22.49 17.62 2.22
C PHE A 79 23.74 16.75 2.15
N GLN A 80 23.60 15.41 2.19
CA GLN A 80 24.74 14.50 1.93
C GLN A 80 25.24 14.67 0.50
N TRP A 81 24.34 14.67 -0.49
CA TRP A 81 24.70 14.85 -1.88
C TRP A 81 25.36 16.22 -2.17
N LEU A 82 24.92 17.28 -1.47
CA LEU A 82 25.55 18.60 -1.55
C LEU A 82 26.96 18.60 -0.92
N GLU A 83 27.13 17.92 0.21
CA GLU A 83 28.44 17.76 0.89
C GLU A 83 29.42 16.97 0.01
N ASP A 84 28.98 15.86 -0.58
CA ASP A 84 29.82 15.04 -1.47
C ASP A 84 30.34 15.82 -2.69
N ARG A 85 29.66 16.93 -3.05
CA ARG A 85 30.08 17.89 -4.10
C ARG A 85 30.86 19.10 -3.58
N GLY A 86 31.13 19.16 -2.30
CA GLY A 86 31.83 20.29 -1.69
C GLY A 86 31.07 21.61 -1.72
N LEU A 87 29.73 21.56 -1.91
CA LEU A 87 28.89 22.77 -2.01
C LEU A 87 28.49 23.32 -0.64
N THR A 88 28.30 22.45 0.34
CA THR A 88 28.00 22.82 1.74
C THR A 88 28.26 21.63 2.66
N THR A 89 28.33 21.86 3.98
CA THR A 89 28.39 20.77 4.96
C THR A 89 27.03 20.12 5.19
N ASN A 90 27.01 18.84 5.56
CA ASN A 90 25.75 18.12 5.86
C ASN A 90 25.17 18.53 7.21
N VAL A 91 24.47 19.64 7.23
CA VAL A 91 23.81 20.17 8.43
C VAL A 91 22.61 19.31 8.90
N ALA A 92 22.11 18.39 8.06
CA ALA A 92 21.05 17.46 8.40
C ALA A 92 21.57 16.17 9.07
N SER A 93 22.89 15.96 9.08
CA SER A 93 23.53 14.82 9.74
C SER A 93 23.22 14.80 11.25
N GLY A 94 22.90 13.61 11.77
CA GLY A 94 22.57 13.40 13.17
C GLY A 94 21.22 14.00 13.65
N VAL A 95 20.42 14.61 12.78
CA VAL A 95 19.05 14.98 13.12
C VAL A 95 18.17 13.73 13.07
N ARG A 96 17.73 13.26 14.23
CA ARG A 96 16.93 12.03 14.35
C ARG A 96 15.51 12.25 13.85
N SER A 97 15.00 11.26 13.12
CA SER A 97 13.57 11.17 12.82
C SER A 97 12.76 10.86 14.08
N PRO A 98 11.46 11.22 14.11
CA PRO A 98 10.61 10.84 15.22
C PRO A 98 10.51 9.32 15.31
N LYS A 99 10.48 8.79 16.56
CA LYS A 99 10.29 7.35 16.80
C LYS A 99 8.90 6.96 16.27
N LYS A 100 8.88 5.99 15.37
CA LYS A 100 7.65 5.39 14.89
C LYS A 100 7.25 4.28 15.85
N ARG A 101 5.97 4.21 16.18
CA ARG A 101 5.42 2.99 16.74
C ARG A 101 5.10 2.05 15.58
N ASN A 102 5.55 0.80 15.67
CA ASN A 102 5.18 -0.25 14.73
C ASN A 102 3.76 -0.78 15.01
N ASP A 103 2.85 0.12 15.36
CA ASP A 103 1.46 -0.22 15.64
C ASP A 103 0.73 -0.52 14.33
N PHE A 104 -0.07 -1.56 14.34
CA PHE A 104 -0.98 -1.86 13.26
C PHE A 104 -2.12 -0.84 13.26
N ARG A 105 -1.97 0.22 12.45
CA ARG A 105 -2.92 1.36 12.44
C ARG A 105 -4.06 1.25 11.44
N LYS A 106 -4.02 0.24 10.56
CA LYS A 106 -5.05 0.06 9.54
C LYS A 106 -6.05 -0.98 10.00
N GLY A 107 -7.32 -0.66 9.82
CA GLY A 107 -8.38 -1.62 10.08
C GLY A 107 -8.28 -2.84 9.16
N TYR A 108 -8.78 -3.95 9.60
CA TYR A 108 -9.07 -5.14 8.80
C TYR A 108 -10.55 -5.51 8.98
N LEU A 109 -11.09 -6.30 8.09
CA LEU A 109 -12.48 -6.74 8.13
C LEU A 109 -12.62 -8.02 8.96
N LYS A 110 -13.63 -8.08 9.83
CA LYS A 110 -14.05 -9.33 10.47
C LYS A 110 -14.69 -10.28 9.45
N ILE A 111 -14.80 -11.56 9.78
CA ILE A 111 -15.35 -12.59 8.87
C ILE A 111 -16.75 -12.19 8.38
N GLU A 112 -17.62 -11.72 9.27
CA GLU A 112 -18.98 -11.30 8.96
C GLU A 112 -19.01 -10.09 8.02
N GLN A 113 -18.05 -9.17 8.18
CA GLN A 113 -17.90 -8.01 7.30
C GLN A 113 -17.39 -8.41 5.91
N VAL A 114 -16.50 -9.41 5.81
CA VAL A 114 -16.08 -9.97 4.52
C VAL A 114 -17.24 -10.64 3.81
N LYS A 115 -18.01 -11.46 4.50
CA LYS A 115 -19.22 -12.09 3.94
C LYS A 115 -20.18 -11.01 3.43
N LYS A 116 -20.56 -10.05 4.29
CA LYS A 116 -21.42 -8.94 3.93
C LYS A 116 -20.92 -8.15 2.71
N LEU A 117 -19.59 -7.94 2.61
CA LEU A 117 -18.98 -7.24 1.46
C LEU A 117 -19.18 -8.04 0.16
N LEU A 118 -18.88 -9.33 0.18
CA LEU A 118 -18.97 -10.16 -1.01
C LEU A 118 -20.45 -10.37 -1.42
N ASP A 119 -21.32 -10.63 -0.46
CA ASP A 119 -22.76 -10.85 -0.70
C ASP A 119 -23.50 -9.59 -1.20
N SER A 120 -22.99 -8.40 -0.85
CA SER A 120 -23.58 -7.13 -1.31
C SER A 120 -23.31 -6.80 -2.78
N ILE A 121 -22.39 -7.51 -3.43
CA ILE A 121 -22.02 -7.22 -4.82
C ILE A 121 -22.99 -7.96 -5.75
N ASP A 122 -23.87 -7.20 -6.39
CA ASP A 122 -24.77 -7.74 -7.41
C ASP A 122 -23.96 -8.26 -8.62
N GLN A 123 -24.01 -9.56 -8.84
CA GLN A 123 -23.31 -10.25 -9.93
C GLN A 123 -24.17 -10.37 -11.21
N GLY A 124 -25.34 -9.76 -11.26
CA GLY A 124 -26.17 -9.69 -12.47
C GLY A 124 -25.57 -8.80 -13.56
N SER A 125 -24.60 -7.95 -13.25
CA SER A 125 -23.95 -7.05 -14.20
C SER A 125 -22.47 -7.37 -14.38
N ILE A 126 -21.92 -7.05 -15.57
CA ILE A 126 -20.48 -7.20 -15.86
C ILE A 126 -19.59 -6.42 -14.86
N ILE A 127 -20.06 -5.24 -14.43
CA ILE A 127 -19.35 -4.44 -13.42
C ILE A 127 -19.36 -5.15 -12.06
N GLY A 128 -20.48 -5.73 -11.67
CA GLY A 128 -20.59 -6.47 -10.43
C GLY A 128 -19.73 -7.74 -10.44
N LYS A 129 -19.76 -8.52 -11.50
CA LYS A 129 -18.90 -9.70 -11.66
C LYS A 129 -17.41 -9.33 -11.59
N ARG A 130 -17.00 -8.25 -12.28
CA ARG A 130 -15.63 -7.71 -12.17
C ARG A 130 -15.27 -7.38 -10.73
N ASP A 131 -16.11 -6.59 -10.07
CA ASP A 131 -15.85 -6.11 -8.71
C ASP A 131 -15.78 -7.28 -7.72
N PHE A 132 -16.68 -8.28 -7.88
CA PHE A 132 -16.70 -9.49 -7.06
C PHE A 132 -15.42 -10.32 -7.24
N ALA A 133 -15.03 -10.63 -8.49
CA ALA A 133 -13.81 -11.38 -8.78
C ALA A 133 -12.56 -10.67 -8.23
N MET A 134 -12.43 -9.38 -8.50
CA MET A 134 -11.31 -8.57 -8.04
C MET A 134 -11.22 -8.49 -6.50
N ILE A 135 -12.35 -8.21 -5.83
CA ILE A 135 -12.39 -8.09 -4.36
C ILE A 135 -12.19 -9.46 -3.71
N SER A 136 -12.72 -10.53 -4.30
CA SER A 136 -12.50 -11.91 -3.86
C SER A 136 -11.01 -12.27 -3.85
N LEU A 137 -10.29 -11.97 -4.92
CA LEU A 137 -8.84 -12.15 -4.98
C LEU A 137 -8.10 -11.34 -3.92
N MET A 138 -8.49 -10.09 -3.71
CA MET A 138 -7.83 -9.22 -2.74
C MET A 138 -8.05 -9.65 -1.29
N VAL A 139 -9.24 -10.13 -0.94
CA VAL A 139 -9.58 -10.48 0.44
C VAL A 139 -9.21 -11.92 0.80
N ARG A 140 -9.11 -12.83 -0.18
CA ARG A 140 -8.78 -14.24 0.04
C ARG A 140 -7.29 -14.55 -0.14
N ALA A 141 -6.67 -13.99 -1.20
CA ALA A 141 -5.26 -14.21 -1.52
C ALA A 141 -4.36 -12.98 -1.27
N GLY A 142 -4.92 -11.88 -0.80
CA GLY A 142 -4.16 -10.70 -0.39
C GLY A 142 -3.49 -9.94 -1.53
N PHE A 143 -3.97 -10.04 -2.78
CA PHE A 143 -3.37 -9.35 -3.91
C PHE A 143 -3.34 -7.84 -3.73
N ARG A 144 -2.23 -7.23 -4.18
CA ARG A 144 -2.08 -5.77 -4.18
C ARG A 144 -2.86 -5.16 -5.35
N ARG A 145 -3.40 -3.96 -5.15
CA ARG A 145 -4.09 -3.22 -6.23
C ARG A 145 -3.26 -3.06 -7.52
N VAL A 146 -1.93 -2.99 -7.41
CA VAL A 146 -1.03 -2.90 -8.58
C VAL A 146 -0.96 -4.26 -9.30
N GLU A 147 -0.94 -5.36 -8.55
CA GLU A 147 -0.96 -6.73 -9.08
C GLU A 147 -2.27 -6.96 -9.85
N ILE A 148 -3.42 -6.61 -9.25
CA ILE A 148 -4.74 -6.63 -9.92
C ILE A 148 -4.73 -5.86 -11.26
N CYS A 149 -4.12 -4.68 -11.30
CA CYS A 149 -4.06 -3.86 -12.52
C CYS A 149 -3.16 -4.43 -13.62
N ARG A 150 -2.24 -5.33 -13.28
CA ARG A 150 -1.25 -5.90 -14.21
C ARG A 150 -1.61 -7.28 -14.72
N MET A 151 -2.58 -7.94 -14.09
CA MET A 151 -3.04 -9.26 -14.50
C MET A 151 -3.59 -9.23 -15.92
N THR A 152 -3.21 -10.21 -16.72
CA THR A 152 -3.80 -10.55 -18.01
C THR A 152 -4.59 -11.84 -17.89
N VAL A 153 -5.42 -12.14 -18.88
CA VAL A 153 -6.22 -13.37 -18.92
C VAL A 153 -5.31 -14.62 -18.88
N GLY A 154 -4.23 -14.63 -19.65
CA GLY A 154 -3.28 -15.73 -19.70
C GLY A 154 -2.38 -15.88 -18.46
N ASP A 155 -2.51 -15.00 -17.44
CA ASP A 155 -1.86 -15.20 -16.16
C ASP A 155 -2.62 -16.19 -15.28
N VAL A 156 -3.90 -16.43 -15.57
CA VAL A 156 -4.74 -17.40 -14.84
C VAL A 156 -4.52 -18.78 -15.46
N ARG A 157 -3.96 -19.68 -14.70
CA ARG A 157 -3.65 -21.04 -15.13
C ARG A 157 -4.48 -22.04 -14.35
N ASN A 158 -4.99 -23.05 -15.06
CA ASN A 158 -5.77 -24.13 -14.50
C ASN A 158 -5.23 -25.45 -15.06
N GLU A 159 -4.05 -25.84 -14.59
CA GLU A 159 -3.38 -27.08 -14.97
C GLU A 159 -3.50 -28.08 -13.81
N GLU A 160 -2.37 -28.61 -13.29
CA GLU A 160 -2.36 -29.47 -12.10
C GLU A 160 -2.81 -28.70 -10.83
N GLN A 161 -2.47 -27.43 -10.78
CA GLN A 161 -2.89 -26.51 -9.72
C GLN A 161 -3.45 -25.23 -10.34
N ILE A 162 -4.44 -24.64 -9.66
CA ILE A 162 -5.00 -23.36 -10.08
C ILE A 162 -4.10 -22.27 -9.55
N THR A 163 -3.44 -21.52 -10.45
CA THR A 163 -2.49 -20.46 -10.09
C THR A 163 -2.75 -19.16 -10.85
N ILE A 164 -2.25 -18.08 -10.30
CA ILE A 164 -2.13 -16.80 -10.99
C ILE A 164 -0.67 -16.37 -10.99
N ARG A 165 -0.16 -16.08 -12.19
CA ARG A 165 1.17 -15.55 -12.39
C ARG A 165 1.19 -14.04 -12.19
N LEU A 166 2.14 -13.53 -11.39
CA LEU A 166 2.17 -12.15 -10.93
C LEU A 166 3.49 -11.45 -11.21
N GLN A 167 3.40 -10.18 -11.58
CA GLN A 167 4.51 -9.25 -11.50
C GLN A 167 4.46 -8.51 -10.15
N ARG A 168 5.34 -8.86 -9.23
CA ARG A 168 5.42 -8.20 -7.92
C ARG A 168 6.07 -6.82 -7.99
N LYS A 169 5.90 -6.04 -6.93
CA LYS A 169 6.52 -4.72 -6.83
C LYS A 169 8.04 -4.86 -6.80
N GLY A 170 8.72 -4.21 -7.73
CA GLY A 170 10.18 -4.26 -7.88
C GLY A 170 10.68 -5.29 -8.88
N HIS A 171 9.81 -6.21 -9.35
CA HIS A 171 10.14 -7.18 -10.37
C HIS A 171 9.83 -6.61 -11.77
N LEU A 172 10.68 -6.93 -12.75
CA LEU A 172 10.47 -6.53 -14.15
C LEU A 172 9.51 -7.47 -14.87
N GLU A 173 9.47 -8.74 -14.45
CA GLU A 173 8.70 -9.81 -15.08
C GLU A 173 7.65 -10.40 -14.14
N LYS A 174 6.78 -11.25 -14.68
CA LYS A 174 5.80 -12.03 -13.94
C LYS A 174 6.44 -13.39 -13.58
N ASP A 175 7.20 -13.39 -12.49
CA ASP A 175 8.05 -14.48 -12.04
C ASP A 175 7.54 -15.19 -10.77
N VAL A 176 6.38 -14.80 -10.27
CA VAL A 176 5.78 -15.39 -9.06
C VAL A 176 4.42 -15.97 -9.38
N GLU A 177 4.21 -17.23 -8.99
CA GLU A 177 2.91 -17.90 -9.06
C GLU A 177 2.30 -18.02 -7.66
N ILE A 178 1.00 -17.73 -7.58
CA ILE A 178 0.22 -17.84 -6.34
C ILE A 178 -0.97 -18.76 -6.60
N GLY A 179 -1.10 -19.81 -5.77
CA GLY A 179 -2.26 -20.68 -5.78
C GLY A 179 -3.54 -19.95 -5.42
N ILE A 180 -4.61 -20.22 -6.15
CA ILE A 180 -5.95 -19.73 -5.86
C ILE A 180 -6.94 -20.88 -5.74
N THR A 181 -8.10 -20.63 -5.12
CA THR A 181 -9.14 -21.65 -4.95
C THR A 181 -10.07 -21.71 -6.17
N SER A 182 -10.80 -22.84 -6.34
CA SER A 182 -11.82 -23.00 -7.36
C SER A 182 -12.87 -21.88 -7.32
N LYS A 183 -13.28 -21.44 -6.12
CA LYS A 183 -14.23 -20.33 -5.97
C LYS A 183 -13.68 -18.99 -6.51
N MET A 184 -12.38 -18.76 -6.43
CA MET A 184 -11.76 -17.56 -7.03
C MET A 184 -11.69 -17.69 -8.55
N LEU A 185 -11.38 -18.90 -9.05
CA LEU A 185 -11.37 -19.19 -10.49
C LEU A 185 -12.77 -19.03 -11.10
N GLU A 186 -13.80 -19.57 -10.45
CA GLU A 186 -15.20 -19.42 -10.88
C GLU A 186 -15.59 -17.94 -11.03
N ALA A 187 -15.29 -17.13 -10.02
CA ALA A 187 -15.55 -15.69 -10.08
C ALA A 187 -14.83 -14.98 -11.23
N ILE A 188 -13.58 -15.38 -11.53
CA ILE A 188 -12.84 -14.88 -12.67
C ILE A 188 -13.49 -15.32 -13.98
N HIS A 189 -13.85 -16.60 -14.10
CA HIS A 189 -14.46 -17.18 -15.28
C HIS A 189 -15.80 -16.51 -15.60
N ASP A 190 -16.66 -16.33 -14.59
CA ASP A 190 -17.94 -15.66 -14.74
C ASP A 190 -17.82 -14.23 -15.27
N TYR A 191 -16.76 -13.54 -14.86
CA TYR A 191 -16.45 -12.22 -15.39
C TYR A 191 -15.92 -12.28 -16.83
N ILE A 192 -14.99 -13.20 -17.11
CA ILE A 192 -14.39 -13.38 -18.45
C ILE A 192 -15.48 -13.69 -19.49
N VAL A 193 -16.36 -14.63 -19.20
CA VAL A 193 -17.47 -15.02 -20.10
C VAL A 193 -18.36 -13.83 -20.46
N CYS A 194 -18.60 -12.90 -19.53
CA CYS A 194 -19.37 -11.70 -19.80
C CYS A 194 -18.64 -10.64 -20.64
N ARG A 195 -17.34 -10.75 -20.82
CA ARG A 195 -16.57 -9.83 -21.68
C ARG A 195 -16.64 -10.19 -23.16
N GLY A 196 -16.90 -11.45 -23.48
CA GLY A 196 -16.95 -11.95 -24.86
C GLY A 196 -15.54 -12.25 -25.40
N ASP A 197 -15.28 -11.88 -26.64
CA ASP A 197 -14.04 -12.17 -27.34
C ASP A 197 -12.87 -11.42 -26.72
N ILE A 198 -12.06 -12.13 -25.95
CA ILE A 198 -10.82 -11.64 -25.34
C ILE A 198 -9.71 -12.64 -25.51
N THR A 199 -8.48 -12.15 -25.54
CA THR A 199 -7.26 -12.96 -25.72
C THR A 199 -6.49 -13.09 -24.40
N GLU A 200 -5.55 -14.00 -24.34
CA GLU A 200 -4.66 -14.18 -23.18
C GLU A 200 -3.84 -12.92 -22.85
N SER A 201 -3.53 -12.09 -23.85
CA SER A 201 -2.78 -10.85 -23.68
C SER A 201 -3.61 -9.69 -23.11
N ASP A 202 -4.94 -9.81 -23.13
CA ASP A 202 -5.81 -8.78 -22.60
C ASP A 202 -5.74 -8.65 -21.09
N TYR A 203 -5.88 -7.43 -20.58
CA TYR A 203 -5.95 -7.23 -19.14
C TYR A 203 -7.15 -7.95 -18.55
N LEU A 204 -6.93 -8.69 -17.46
CA LEU A 204 -8.00 -9.44 -16.78
C LEU A 204 -9.08 -8.49 -16.25
N PHE A 205 -8.70 -7.40 -15.60
CA PHE A 205 -9.63 -6.44 -15.03
C PHE A 205 -9.55 -5.10 -15.75
N VAL A 206 -10.67 -4.70 -16.34
CA VAL A 206 -10.77 -3.50 -17.17
C VAL A 206 -11.89 -2.56 -16.70
N SER A 207 -11.88 -1.35 -17.24
CA SER A 207 -12.95 -0.38 -17.02
C SER A 207 -14.16 -0.69 -17.91
N HIS A 208 -15.34 -0.59 -17.35
CA HIS A 208 -16.62 -0.63 -18.09
C HIS A 208 -17.34 0.73 -18.04
N ALA A 209 -16.62 1.80 -17.67
CA ALA A 209 -17.17 3.14 -17.66
C ALA A 209 -17.36 3.66 -19.08
N ARG A 210 -18.44 4.43 -19.29
CA ARG A 210 -18.72 5.09 -20.58
C ARG A 210 -17.51 5.94 -21.01
N GLY A 211 -17.03 5.76 -22.23
CA GLY A 211 -15.84 6.43 -22.77
C GLY A 211 -14.49 5.82 -22.40
N TYR A 212 -14.46 4.81 -21.49
CA TYR A 212 -13.24 4.11 -21.07
C TYR A 212 -13.43 2.59 -21.07
N LYS A 213 -14.35 2.10 -21.93
CA LYS A 213 -14.63 0.66 -22.05
C LYS A 213 -13.35 -0.09 -22.42
N GLU A 214 -13.10 -1.20 -21.75
CA GLU A 214 -11.92 -2.07 -21.91
C GLU A 214 -10.56 -1.40 -21.59
N ALA A 215 -10.56 -0.16 -21.09
CA ALA A 215 -9.32 0.48 -20.65
C ALA A 215 -8.77 -0.20 -19.39
N LYS A 216 -7.44 -0.35 -19.34
CA LYS A 216 -6.72 -0.86 -18.19
C LYS A 216 -7.10 -0.12 -16.92
N LEU A 217 -7.41 -0.85 -15.86
CA LEU A 217 -7.57 -0.26 -14.54
C LEU A 217 -6.24 0.27 -14.00
N ASN A 218 -6.27 1.42 -13.35
CA ASN A 218 -5.14 1.91 -12.59
C ASN A 218 -5.37 1.73 -11.08
N PRO A 219 -4.31 1.78 -10.24
CA PRO A 219 -4.43 1.54 -8.81
C PRO A 219 -5.35 2.51 -8.06
N VAL A 220 -5.59 3.71 -8.60
CA VAL A 220 -6.54 4.68 -8.01
C VAL A 220 -7.98 4.23 -8.28
N MET A 221 -8.26 3.76 -9.49
CA MET A 221 -9.58 3.22 -9.85
C MET A 221 -9.93 2.00 -8.98
N VAL A 222 -9.01 1.04 -8.84
CA VAL A 222 -9.19 -0.12 -7.94
C VAL A 222 -9.50 0.34 -6.51
N SER A 223 -8.76 1.33 -6.00
CA SER A 223 -9.02 1.87 -4.66
C SER A 223 -10.41 2.53 -4.53
N ARG A 224 -10.86 3.23 -5.58
CA ARG A 224 -12.21 3.85 -5.61
C ARG A 224 -13.31 2.81 -5.64
N ILE A 225 -13.13 1.74 -6.43
CA ILE A 225 -14.08 0.62 -6.51
C ILE A 225 -14.23 -0.03 -5.13
N VAL A 226 -13.13 -0.46 -4.52
CA VAL A 226 -13.14 -1.07 -3.18
C VAL A 226 -13.79 -0.13 -2.14
N LYS A 227 -13.43 1.16 -2.17
CA LYS A 227 -14.00 2.13 -1.23
C LYS A 227 -15.49 2.32 -1.41
N ARG A 228 -15.98 2.32 -2.65
CA ARG A 228 -17.42 2.36 -2.96
C ARG A 228 -18.12 1.14 -2.38
N ARG A 229 -17.64 -0.08 -2.61
CA ARG A 229 -18.22 -1.31 -2.10
C ARG A 229 -18.25 -1.38 -0.57
N LEU A 230 -17.21 -0.88 0.08
CA LEU A 230 -17.20 -0.76 1.55
C LEU A 230 -18.26 0.23 2.06
N ARG A 231 -18.48 1.36 1.37
CA ARG A 231 -19.54 2.32 1.71
C ARG A 231 -20.93 1.73 1.60
N GLU A 232 -21.18 0.96 0.55
CA GLU A 232 -22.48 0.31 0.29
C GLU A 232 -22.93 -0.59 1.45
N ILE A 233 -21.98 -1.13 2.23
CA ILE A 233 -22.27 -1.94 3.43
C ILE A 233 -22.10 -1.19 4.76
N GLY A 234 -21.95 0.15 4.72
CA GLY A 234 -21.81 0.99 5.90
C GLY A 234 -20.40 1.04 6.52
N LEU A 235 -19.38 0.54 5.82
CA LEU A 235 -17.98 0.51 6.29
C LEU A 235 -17.16 1.68 5.69
N ASP A 236 -17.64 2.92 5.83
CA ASP A 236 -16.92 4.10 5.36
C ASP A 236 -15.99 4.67 6.42
N SER A 237 -14.83 4.07 6.60
CA SER A 237 -13.79 4.52 7.52
C SER A 237 -12.50 4.88 6.78
N LYS A 238 -11.81 5.93 7.22
CA LYS A 238 -10.47 6.27 6.70
C LYS A 238 -9.42 5.17 6.94
N PHE A 239 -9.69 4.26 7.86
CA PHE A 239 -8.83 3.13 8.19
C PHE A 239 -9.08 1.91 7.30
N LEU A 240 -10.27 1.82 6.65
CA LEU A 240 -10.62 0.73 5.73
C LEU A 240 -10.39 1.18 4.28
N THR A 241 -9.45 0.56 3.65
CA THR A 241 -8.99 0.89 2.29
C THR A 241 -8.75 -0.40 1.50
N CYS A 242 -8.46 -0.26 0.22
CA CYS A 242 -8.02 -1.36 -0.63
C CYS A 242 -6.89 -2.21 0.03
N HIS A 243 -5.96 -1.56 0.73
CA HIS A 243 -4.88 -2.28 1.43
C HIS A 243 -5.37 -3.04 2.67
N SER A 244 -6.50 -2.62 3.25
CA SER A 244 -7.13 -3.32 4.38
C SER A 244 -7.65 -4.71 3.99
N LEU A 245 -8.05 -4.93 2.73
CA LEU A 245 -8.43 -6.27 2.25
C LEU A 245 -7.25 -7.25 2.31
N ARG A 246 -6.06 -6.79 1.97
CA ARG A 246 -4.83 -7.59 2.11
C ARG A 246 -4.47 -7.85 3.57
N HIS A 247 -4.66 -6.87 4.45
CA HIS A 247 -4.51 -7.08 5.89
C HIS A 247 -5.53 -8.08 6.43
N THR A 248 -6.76 -8.02 5.92
CA THR A 248 -7.83 -8.98 6.23
C THR A 248 -7.42 -10.40 5.83
N ALA A 249 -6.93 -10.59 4.59
CA ALA A 249 -6.42 -11.88 4.14
C ALA A 249 -5.37 -12.44 5.10
N ALA A 250 -4.36 -11.62 5.46
CA ALA A 250 -3.28 -12.04 6.35
C ALA A 250 -3.76 -12.42 7.75
N ILE A 251 -4.57 -11.55 8.38
CA ILE A 251 -5.02 -11.75 9.76
C ILE A 251 -6.00 -12.94 9.84
N LEU A 252 -6.93 -13.05 8.89
CA LEU A 252 -7.88 -14.16 8.90
C LEU A 252 -7.21 -15.49 8.59
N SER A 253 -6.19 -15.54 7.73
CA SER A 253 -5.40 -16.76 7.50
C SER A 253 -4.66 -17.21 8.77
N LEU A 254 -4.00 -16.28 9.48
CA LEU A 254 -3.36 -16.60 10.77
C LEU A 254 -4.37 -17.06 11.80
N LYS A 255 -5.53 -16.41 11.92
CA LYS A 255 -6.61 -16.83 12.84
C LYS A 255 -7.22 -18.18 12.47
N ALA A 256 -7.16 -18.56 11.19
CA ALA A 256 -7.58 -19.88 10.70
C ALA A 256 -6.50 -20.96 10.86
N GLY A 257 -5.33 -20.66 11.44
CA GLY A 257 -4.28 -21.62 11.73
C GLY A 257 -3.14 -21.69 10.71
N ALA A 258 -3.13 -20.84 9.68
CA ALA A 258 -1.98 -20.73 8.78
C ALA A 258 -0.75 -20.24 9.53
N THR A 259 0.43 -20.74 9.17
CA THR A 259 1.68 -20.27 9.76
C THR A 259 2.05 -18.88 9.25
N ILE A 260 2.92 -18.17 9.97
CA ILE A 260 3.45 -16.88 9.53
C ILE A 260 4.22 -17.01 8.20
N TYR A 261 4.83 -18.15 7.93
CA TYR A 261 5.53 -18.43 6.68
C TYR A 261 4.57 -18.58 5.52
N ASP A 262 3.45 -19.30 5.70
CA ASP A 262 2.40 -19.41 4.68
C ASP A 262 1.86 -18.04 4.30
N VAL A 263 1.60 -17.19 5.29
CA VAL A 263 1.14 -15.82 5.06
C VAL A 263 2.23 -14.95 4.43
N GLN A 264 3.50 -15.14 4.79
CA GLN A 264 4.61 -14.45 4.14
C GLN A 264 4.67 -14.80 2.66
N GLN A 265 4.58 -16.08 2.31
CA GLN A 265 4.60 -16.56 0.93
C GLN A 265 3.38 -16.05 0.14
N MET A 266 2.17 -16.23 0.68
CA MET A 266 0.92 -15.75 0.08
C MET A 266 1.02 -14.25 -0.25
N LEU A 267 1.53 -13.45 0.67
CA LEU A 267 1.69 -12.03 0.48
C LEU A 267 2.94 -11.66 -0.35
N GLY A 268 3.95 -12.52 -0.42
CA GLY A 268 5.26 -12.24 -1.02
C GLY A 268 5.98 -11.12 -0.34
N HIS A 269 6.13 -11.23 0.95
CA HIS A 269 6.98 -10.35 1.72
C HIS A 269 8.42 -10.88 1.70
N VAL A 270 9.36 -10.06 1.24
CA VAL A 270 10.78 -10.40 1.22
C VAL A 270 11.28 -10.66 2.65
N SER A 271 10.84 -9.86 3.61
CA SER A 271 11.23 -9.98 5.02
C SER A 271 10.05 -10.46 5.87
N ILE A 272 10.28 -11.46 6.71
CA ILE A 272 9.32 -11.96 7.70
C ILE A 272 8.87 -10.87 8.68
N GLU A 273 9.75 -9.89 8.97
CA GLU A 273 9.42 -8.75 9.83
C GLU A 273 8.22 -7.94 9.33
N THR A 274 8.04 -7.88 8.01
CA THR A 274 6.86 -7.24 7.42
C THR A 274 5.58 -8.01 7.72
N THR A 275 5.66 -9.33 7.92
CA THR A 275 4.52 -10.19 8.21
C THR A 275 4.23 -10.24 9.72
N LYS A 276 5.24 -10.11 10.58
CA LYS A 276 5.08 -10.08 12.04
C LYS A 276 4.14 -8.98 12.55
N ILE A 277 3.91 -7.92 11.77
CA ILE A 277 2.93 -6.89 12.13
C ILE A 277 1.52 -7.44 12.33
N TYR A 278 1.15 -8.53 11.64
CA TYR A 278 -0.15 -9.17 11.75
C TYR A 278 -0.28 -10.01 13.02
N LEU A 279 0.80 -10.68 13.45
CA LEU A 279 0.82 -11.37 14.74
C LEU A 279 0.64 -10.36 15.89
N ARG A 280 1.37 -9.24 15.85
CA ARG A 280 1.22 -8.18 16.86
C ARG A 280 -0.20 -7.62 16.90
N ALA A 281 -0.86 -7.48 15.74
CA ALA A 281 -2.25 -7.03 15.69
C ALA A 281 -3.21 -8.02 16.38
N ILE A 282 -2.99 -9.34 16.20
CA ILE A 282 -3.77 -10.40 16.83
C ILE A 282 -3.48 -10.43 18.34
N GLU A 283 -2.22 -10.33 18.75
CA GLU A 283 -1.79 -10.28 20.16
C GLU A 283 -2.40 -9.06 20.89
N GLU A 284 -2.41 -7.89 20.23
CA GLU A 284 -3.01 -6.67 20.78
C GLU A 284 -4.53 -6.82 20.96
N GLU A 285 -5.22 -7.41 19.98
CA GLU A 285 -6.65 -7.71 20.09
C GLU A 285 -6.92 -8.70 21.23
N THR A 286 -6.11 -9.77 21.34
CA THR A 286 -6.21 -10.75 22.41
C THR A 286 -5.95 -10.11 23.77
N ARG A 287 -4.98 -9.20 23.88
CA ARG A 287 -4.69 -8.47 25.11
C ARG A 287 -5.83 -7.56 25.56
N ILE A 288 -6.48 -6.87 24.60
CA ILE A 288 -7.63 -6.00 24.89
C ILE A 288 -8.82 -6.83 25.37
N ASN A 289 -9.02 -8.01 24.75
CA ASN A 289 -10.09 -8.94 25.11
C ASN A 289 -9.65 -9.96 26.20
N ASN A 290 -8.74 -9.57 27.07
CA ASN A 290 -8.14 -10.48 28.04
C ASN A 290 -9.19 -11.00 29.02
N ARG A 291 -9.45 -12.30 28.97
CA ARG A 291 -10.39 -13.02 29.84
C ARG A 291 -10.09 -12.79 31.32
N ALA A 292 -8.82 -12.63 31.69
CA ALA A 292 -8.44 -12.50 33.14
C ALA A 292 -9.08 -11.25 33.79
N VAL A 293 -9.26 -10.14 33.01
CA VAL A 293 -9.95 -8.95 33.55
C VAL A 293 -11.44 -9.24 33.79
N HIS A 294 -12.09 -9.87 32.77
CA HIS A 294 -13.52 -10.24 32.91
C HIS A 294 -13.78 -11.28 34.00
N THR A 295 -12.85 -12.24 34.21
CA THR A 295 -12.97 -13.25 35.24
C THR A 295 -12.89 -12.63 36.64
N LEU A 296 -12.14 -11.53 36.81
CA LEU A 296 -12.09 -10.81 38.08
C LEU A 296 -13.40 -10.10 38.43
N ASP A 297 -14.07 -9.54 37.39
CA ASP A 297 -15.41 -8.91 37.58
C ASP A 297 -16.49 -9.91 37.99
N GLU A 298 -16.31 -11.21 37.72
CA GLU A 298 -17.21 -12.26 38.15
C GLU A 298 -16.95 -12.70 39.62
N LEU A 299 -15.82 -12.26 40.19
CA LEU A 299 -15.44 -12.62 41.58
C LEU A 299 -15.82 -11.54 42.61
N PHE A 300 -16.16 -10.35 42.17
CA PHE A 300 -16.55 -9.20 42.99
C PHE A 300 -17.99 -8.77 42.71
#